data_9ee323499ff59d65841c1db8ea66b2d8
#
_entry.id   9ee323499ff59d65841c1db8ea66b2d8
#
_cell.length_a   1.000
_cell.length_b   1.000
_cell.length_c   1.000
_cell.angle_alpha   90.00
_cell.angle_beta   90.00
_cell.angle_gamma   90.00
#
_symmetry.space_group_name_H-M   'P 1'
#
loop_
_entity.id
_entity.type
_entity.pdbx_description
1 polymer ?
#
loop_
_entity_poly.entity_id
_entity_poly.type
_entity_poly.pdbx_seq_one_letter_code
_entity_poly.pdbx_strand_id
1 'polypeptide(L)'
;MKEFDYELDYKNIDFTIEENRKLYRIGRGEQGVLLVRPYTNDICAHWRFVNETIARKSADKIYSMFCDYKEQQDFIGMDMARKFLEMGFTR
;
A
#
# COMPACT_ATOMS: atom_id res chain seq x y z
N MET A 1 -8.88 -2.30 -17.02
CA MET A 1 -8.43 -2.51 -15.64
C MET A 1 -9.65 -2.79 -14.75
N LYS A 2 -9.56 -3.85 -13.96
CA LYS A 2 -10.65 -4.21 -13.07
C LYS A 2 -10.66 -3.29 -11.85
N GLU A 3 -11.85 -2.89 -11.42
CA GLU A 3 -12.01 -2.07 -10.24
C GLU A 3 -11.74 -2.86 -8.96
N PHE A 4 -11.47 -2.13 -7.87
CA PHE A 4 -11.29 -2.71 -6.55
C PHE A 4 -12.57 -3.43 -6.11
N ASP A 5 -12.43 -4.66 -5.64
CA ASP A 5 -13.55 -5.49 -5.24
C ASP A 5 -13.79 -5.38 -3.73
N TYR A 6 -14.77 -4.57 -3.33
CA TYR A 6 -15.11 -4.39 -1.92
C TYR A 6 -15.85 -5.57 -1.30
N GLU A 7 -16.28 -6.54 -2.10
CA GLU A 7 -16.94 -7.73 -1.57
C GLU A 7 -15.95 -8.74 -0.99
N LEU A 8 -14.67 -8.64 -1.36
CA LEU A 8 -13.63 -9.48 -0.79
C LEU A 8 -13.29 -9.04 0.63
N ASP A 9 -13.07 -10.01 1.50
CA ASP A 9 -12.64 -9.74 2.88
C ASP A 9 -11.12 -9.60 2.94
N TYR A 10 -10.62 -8.45 2.50
CA TYR A 10 -9.19 -8.20 2.39
C TYR A 10 -8.46 -8.31 3.72
N LYS A 11 -9.13 -8.02 4.84
CA LYS A 11 -8.49 -8.07 6.16
C LYS A 11 -8.11 -9.48 6.57
N ASN A 12 -8.82 -10.48 6.06
CA ASN A 12 -8.59 -11.88 6.38
C ASN A 12 -7.87 -12.65 5.27
N ILE A 13 -7.52 -11.97 4.17
CA ILE A 13 -6.75 -12.58 3.09
C ILE A 13 -5.27 -12.30 3.30
N ASP A 14 -4.47 -13.35 3.30
CA ASP A 14 -3.00 -13.22 3.38
C ASP A 14 -2.44 -13.11 1.96
N PHE A 15 -2.05 -11.90 1.57
CA PHE A 15 -1.53 -11.64 0.22
C PHE A 15 -0.06 -12.05 0.04
N THR A 16 0.58 -12.59 1.08
CA THR A 16 1.89 -13.22 0.91
C THR A 16 1.77 -14.63 0.29
N ILE A 17 0.58 -15.22 0.33
CA ILE A 17 0.30 -16.51 -0.30
C ILE A 17 0.01 -16.27 -1.78
N GLU A 18 0.75 -16.94 -2.67
CA GLU A 18 0.69 -16.68 -4.09
C GLU A 18 -0.72 -16.84 -4.69
N GLU A 19 -1.46 -17.85 -4.25
CA GLU A 19 -2.83 -18.06 -4.74
C GLU A 19 -3.74 -16.88 -4.42
N ASN A 20 -3.54 -16.26 -3.26
CA ASN A 20 -4.36 -15.13 -2.83
C ASN A 20 -4.00 -13.85 -3.57
N ARG A 21 -2.76 -13.72 -4.07
CA ARG A 21 -2.33 -12.54 -4.80
C ARG A 21 -3.17 -12.28 -6.05
N LYS A 22 -3.74 -13.31 -6.63
CA LYS A 22 -4.62 -13.19 -7.80
C LYS A 22 -5.92 -12.47 -7.50
N LEU A 23 -6.29 -12.38 -6.23
CA LEU A 23 -7.50 -11.66 -5.79
C LEU A 23 -7.30 -10.16 -5.68
N TYR A 24 -6.05 -9.70 -5.69
CA TYR A 24 -5.75 -8.28 -5.55
C TYR A 24 -6.20 -7.51 -6.78
N ARG A 25 -6.86 -6.38 -6.54
CA ARG A 25 -7.26 -5.43 -7.57
C ARG A 25 -6.60 -4.10 -7.30
N ILE A 26 -6.01 -3.50 -8.33
CA ILE A 26 -5.28 -2.25 -8.17
C ILE A 26 -6.22 -1.12 -7.74
N GLY A 27 -7.37 -1.00 -8.34
CA GLY A 27 -8.30 0.08 -7.98
C GLY A 27 -7.80 1.46 -8.36
N ARG A 28 -8.58 2.48 -8.05
CA ARG A 28 -8.24 3.87 -8.32
C ARG A 28 -7.68 4.57 -7.09
N GLY A 29 -6.67 5.42 -7.30
CA GLY A 29 -6.11 6.23 -6.23
C GLY A 29 -5.70 5.38 -5.04
N GLU A 30 -6.27 5.69 -3.89
CA GLU A 30 -5.93 5.05 -2.63
C GLU A 30 -6.96 4.00 -2.17
N GLN A 31 -7.82 3.49 -3.09
CA GLN A 31 -8.83 2.50 -2.73
C GLN A 31 -8.20 1.27 -2.09
N GLY A 32 -8.74 0.88 -0.93
CA GLY A 32 -8.34 -0.34 -0.26
C GLY A 32 -7.04 -0.26 0.53
N VAL A 33 -6.41 0.93 0.62
CA VAL A 33 -5.11 1.10 1.25
C VAL A 33 -5.07 0.60 2.70
N LEU A 34 -6.19 0.63 3.41
CA LEU A 34 -6.25 0.22 4.81
C LEU A 34 -6.69 -1.23 4.99
N LEU A 35 -6.85 -1.99 3.92
CA LEU A 35 -7.45 -3.32 3.98
C LEU A 35 -6.50 -4.46 3.62
N VAL A 36 -5.40 -4.19 2.92
CA VAL A 36 -4.56 -5.25 2.33
C VAL A 36 -3.41 -5.61 3.27
N ARG A 37 -3.52 -6.76 3.91
CA ARG A 37 -2.51 -7.27 4.86
C ARG A 37 -1.47 -8.14 4.15
N PRO A 38 -0.22 -8.19 4.60
CA PRO A 38 0.33 -7.43 5.75
C PRO A 38 0.75 -6.00 5.40
N TYR A 39 0.65 -5.59 4.15
CA TYR A 39 1.19 -4.34 3.62
C TYR A 39 0.66 -3.11 4.35
N THR A 40 -0.64 -3.07 4.63
CA THR A 40 -1.22 -1.95 5.36
C THR A 40 -0.52 -1.74 6.70
N ASN A 41 -0.32 -2.82 7.46
CA ASN A 41 0.33 -2.70 8.77
C ASN A 41 1.77 -2.24 8.65
N ASP A 42 2.52 -2.80 7.69
CA ASP A 42 3.94 -2.51 7.53
C ASP A 42 4.18 -1.06 7.10
N ILE A 43 3.40 -0.59 6.14
CA ILE A 43 3.58 0.75 5.58
C ILE A 43 2.98 1.81 6.49
N CYS A 44 1.80 1.55 7.07
CA CYS A 44 1.11 2.50 7.94
C CYS A 44 1.96 2.86 9.17
N ALA A 45 2.80 1.95 9.64
CA ALA A 45 3.70 2.23 10.76
C ALA A 45 4.64 3.41 10.48
N HIS A 46 4.92 3.69 9.22
CA HIS A 46 5.81 4.77 8.79
C HIS A 46 5.08 5.98 8.21
N TRP A 47 3.76 5.91 8.12
CA TRP A 47 2.95 6.97 7.50
C TRP A 47 2.65 8.06 8.53
N ARG A 48 3.26 9.24 8.35
CA ARG A 48 3.10 10.41 9.24
C ARG A 48 3.16 11.69 8.41
N PHE A 49 2.14 12.53 8.53
CA PHE A 49 2.06 13.77 7.75
C PHE A 49 1.56 14.94 8.61
N VAL A 50 2.07 15.03 9.84
CA VAL A 50 1.65 16.08 10.80
C VAL A 50 2.27 17.43 10.53
N ASN A 51 3.46 17.49 9.94
CA ASN A 51 4.10 18.71 9.50
C ASN A 51 5.05 18.42 8.34
N GLU A 52 5.59 19.46 7.71
CA GLU A 52 6.40 19.31 6.50
C GLU A 52 7.64 18.44 6.71
N THR A 53 8.36 18.64 7.80
CA THR A 53 9.57 17.88 8.09
C THR A 53 9.27 16.39 8.29
N ILE A 54 8.26 16.10 9.09
CA ILE A 54 7.85 14.71 9.36
C ILE A 54 7.26 14.07 8.11
N ALA A 55 6.46 14.84 7.36
CA ALA A 55 5.88 14.35 6.11
C ALA A 55 6.96 13.94 5.11
N ARG A 56 8.03 14.75 5.00
CA ARG A 56 9.15 14.46 4.10
C ARG A 56 9.87 13.17 4.50
N LYS A 57 10.14 13.01 5.79
CA LYS A 57 10.78 11.79 6.30
C LYS A 57 9.90 10.56 6.06
N SER A 58 8.60 10.69 6.29
CA SER A 58 7.63 9.63 6.04
C SER A 58 7.61 9.25 4.56
N ALA A 59 7.53 10.24 3.68
CA ALA A 59 7.52 10.01 2.24
C ALA A 59 8.81 9.32 1.77
N ASP A 60 9.96 9.75 2.26
CA ASP A 60 11.25 9.14 1.92
C ASP A 60 11.29 7.68 2.37
N LYS A 61 10.80 7.38 3.57
CA LYS A 61 10.76 6.02 4.07
C LYS A 61 9.84 5.13 3.23
N ILE A 62 8.65 5.61 2.93
CA ILE A 62 7.68 4.83 2.14
C ILE A 62 8.18 4.65 0.71
N TYR A 63 8.85 5.67 0.13
CA TYR A 63 9.47 5.54 -1.17
C TYR A 63 10.58 4.47 -1.16
N SER A 64 11.38 4.43 -0.10
CA SER A 64 12.39 3.39 0.08
C SER A 64 11.73 2.00 0.11
N MET A 65 10.60 1.86 0.81
CA MET A 65 9.85 0.61 0.83
C MET A 65 9.33 0.25 -0.56
N PHE A 66 8.86 1.23 -1.32
CA PHE A 66 8.45 1.02 -2.70
C PHE A 66 9.59 0.42 -3.54
N CYS A 67 10.79 0.98 -3.40
CA CYS A 67 11.95 0.48 -4.13
C CYS A 67 12.33 -0.95 -3.71
N ASP A 68 12.23 -1.25 -2.42
CA ASP A 68 12.49 -2.60 -1.91
C ASP A 68 11.48 -3.61 -2.47
N TYR A 69 10.21 -3.26 -2.50
CA TYR A 69 9.18 -4.11 -3.11
C TYR A 69 9.45 -4.32 -4.59
N LYS A 70 9.89 -3.27 -5.28
CA LYS A 70 10.23 -3.36 -6.69
C LYS A 70 11.35 -4.36 -6.94
N GLU A 71 12.42 -4.32 -6.12
CA GLU A 71 13.52 -5.27 -6.25
C GLU A 71 13.09 -6.70 -5.99
N GLN A 72 12.15 -6.89 -5.07
CA GLN A 72 11.59 -8.21 -4.77
C GLN A 72 10.54 -8.64 -5.79
N GLN A 73 10.21 -7.79 -6.75
CA GLN A 73 9.11 -7.99 -7.69
C GLN A 73 7.76 -8.18 -6.99
N ASP A 74 7.61 -7.54 -5.83
CA ASP A 74 6.38 -7.56 -5.06
C ASP A 74 5.49 -6.40 -5.51
N PHE A 75 4.70 -6.63 -6.55
CA PHE A 75 3.88 -5.59 -7.16
C PHE A 75 2.72 -5.14 -6.28
N ILE A 76 2.24 -5.98 -5.38
CA ILE A 76 1.22 -5.57 -4.40
C ILE A 76 1.82 -4.57 -3.42
N GLY A 77 3.02 -4.86 -2.91
CA GLY A 77 3.74 -3.93 -2.04
C GLY A 77 4.01 -2.59 -2.71
N MET A 78 4.43 -2.62 -3.99
CA MET A 78 4.65 -1.39 -4.76
C MET A 78 3.37 -0.56 -4.85
N ASP A 79 2.25 -1.19 -5.21
CA ASP A 79 0.98 -0.49 -5.34
C ASP A 79 0.51 0.07 -4.01
N MET A 80 0.67 -0.68 -2.93
CA MET A 80 0.30 -0.23 -1.59
C MET A 80 1.14 0.96 -1.14
N ALA A 81 2.46 0.92 -1.37
CA ALA A 81 3.33 2.06 -1.04
C ALA A 81 2.93 3.29 -1.85
N ARG A 82 2.64 3.12 -3.15
CA ARG A 82 2.14 4.20 -3.99
C ARG A 82 0.88 4.82 -3.42
N LYS A 83 -0.08 3.99 -3.00
CA LYS A 83 -1.35 4.46 -2.43
C LYS A 83 -1.15 5.26 -1.15
N PHE A 84 -0.24 4.81 -0.27
CA PHE A 84 0.06 5.55 0.95
C PHE A 84 0.71 6.90 0.67
N LEU A 85 1.62 6.96 -0.31
CA LEU A 85 2.23 8.23 -0.71
C LEU A 85 1.17 9.19 -1.26
N GLU A 86 0.31 8.69 -2.14
CA GLU A 86 -0.76 9.49 -2.73
C GLU A 86 -1.71 10.03 -1.66
N MET A 87 -2.08 9.19 -0.70
CA MET A 87 -2.95 9.59 0.40
C MET A 87 -2.31 10.70 1.25
N GLY A 88 -0.99 10.65 1.43
CA GLY A 88 -0.26 11.69 2.15
C GLY A 88 -0.29 13.04 1.45
N PHE A 89 -0.18 13.05 0.12
CA PHE A 89 -0.19 14.27 -0.65
C PHE A 89 -1.57 14.93 -0.77
N THR A 90 -2.64 14.17 -0.58
CA THR A 90 -4.00 14.69 -0.71
C THR A 90 -4.57 15.22 0.60
N ARG A 91 -3.80 15.22 1.69
CA ARG A 91 -4.27 15.65 3.02
C ARG A 91 -3.76 17.01 3.49
#